data_6ab69f0516eba074da4151b0628de951
#
_entry.id   6ab69f0516eba074da4151b0628de951
#
_cell.length_a   1.000
_cell.length_b   1.000
_cell.length_c   1.000
_cell.angle_alpha   90.00
_cell.angle_beta   90.00
_cell.angle_gamma   90.00
#
_symmetry.space_group_name_H-M   'P 1'
#
loop_
_entity.id
_entity.type
_entity.pdbx_description
1 polymer ?
#
loop_
_entity_poly.entity_id
_entity_poly.type
_entity_poly.pdbx_seq_one_letter_code
_entity_poly.pdbx_strand_id
1 'polypeptide(L)'
;MNKNNWSKMVQTFSRRSGLYIIFFVSIFLLISILTAVQPAYRFSSDVLNSWTQEMDSTIFYHLITMENRAYKQSFPEGEAEIPKLSDVFFELTSNVKPTDPRTLFGNEIPGFSIFDSQLLMASDNDFTHFPIESNPPLEEVLRDREAVLEEDEETEETEDTEEEETENEQTTGDRDVVFIYNTHNRESFLPHLPNETDPDGAMHGEINITKVSDHLAEELERLGIGTQVDDTDFGELLNERGMGYHQSYEVSRDIVAEAVAGNQEIQYVFDLHRDALRRDKTTQTIEGEDYAKILFVIGTGHPDYEKNLKVATELHGLIEEAYPGLSRGVFQKDGSSGNGVYNQDMVDNALLIEFGGVDNTMEELYRSADALAEVFSDYYWDAEAVQSDS
;
A
#
# COMPACT_ATOMS: atom_id res chain seq x y z
N MET A 1 -60.18 -19.13 -48.59
CA MET A 1 -59.00 -18.91 -47.71
C MET A 1 -59.19 -19.80 -46.52
N ASN A 2 -58.28 -20.76 -46.34
CA ASN A 2 -58.49 -21.88 -45.42
C ASN A 2 -58.23 -21.41 -43.91
N LYS A 3 -59.24 -21.57 -43.05
CA LYS A 3 -59.17 -21.15 -41.60
C LYS A 3 -57.92 -21.62 -40.87
N ASN A 4 -57.35 -22.75 -41.30
CA ASN A 4 -56.09 -23.28 -40.73
C ASN A 4 -54.83 -22.46 -41.05
N ASN A 5 -54.79 -21.78 -42.16
CA ASN A 5 -53.65 -20.94 -42.51
C ASN A 5 -53.65 -19.58 -41.79
N TRP A 6 -54.85 -19.07 -41.49
CA TRP A 6 -55.00 -17.81 -40.76
C TRP A 6 -54.60 -17.96 -39.28
N SER A 7 -55.03 -19.08 -38.64
CA SER A 7 -54.63 -19.36 -37.24
C SER A 7 -53.14 -19.56 -37.07
N LYS A 8 -52.49 -20.24 -38.01
CA LYS A 8 -51.01 -20.38 -38.02
C LYS A 8 -50.30 -19.04 -38.22
N MET A 9 -50.80 -18.19 -39.05
CA MET A 9 -50.22 -16.86 -39.30
C MET A 9 -50.37 -15.95 -38.09
N VAL A 10 -51.52 -15.96 -37.42
CA VAL A 10 -51.77 -15.23 -36.16
C VAL A 10 -50.87 -15.74 -35.03
N GLN A 11 -50.73 -17.06 -34.88
CA GLN A 11 -49.82 -17.64 -33.89
C GLN A 11 -48.34 -17.29 -34.12
N THR A 12 -47.90 -17.30 -35.38
CA THR A 12 -46.52 -16.94 -35.74
C THR A 12 -46.26 -15.45 -35.53
N PHE A 13 -47.26 -14.60 -35.86
CA PHE A 13 -47.17 -13.17 -35.59
C PHE A 13 -47.17 -12.85 -34.10
N SER A 14 -48.03 -13.46 -33.32
CA SER A 14 -48.09 -13.33 -31.86
C SER A 14 -46.77 -13.80 -31.17
N ARG A 15 -46.19 -14.92 -31.63
CA ARG A 15 -44.87 -15.37 -31.10
C ARG A 15 -43.74 -14.40 -31.44
N ARG A 16 -43.69 -13.88 -32.65
CA ARG A 16 -42.68 -12.91 -33.07
C ARG A 16 -42.84 -11.59 -32.33
N SER A 17 -44.06 -11.10 -32.18
CA SER A 17 -44.35 -9.88 -31.42
C SER A 17 -44.02 -10.04 -29.95
N GLY A 18 -44.28 -11.22 -29.36
CA GLY A 18 -43.89 -11.54 -27.99
C GLY A 18 -42.38 -11.53 -27.80
N LEU A 19 -41.61 -12.07 -28.75
CA LEU A 19 -40.14 -12.02 -28.71
C LEU A 19 -39.58 -10.59 -28.79
N TYR A 20 -40.16 -9.73 -29.65
CA TYR A 20 -39.78 -8.33 -29.72
C TYR A 20 -40.08 -7.57 -28.41
N ILE A 21 -41.24 -7.82 -27.81
CA ILE A 21 -41.61 -7.20 -26.52
C ILE A 21 -40.62 -7.63 -25.45
N ILE A 22 -40.30 -8.91 -25.35
CA ILE A 22 -39.30 -9.43 -24.37
C ILE A 22 -37.94 -8.77 -24.64
N PHE A 23 -37.49 -8.68 -25.86
CA PHE A 23 -36.23 -8.05 -26.24
C PHE A 23 -36.18 -6.57 -25.82
N PHE A 24 -37.21 -5.79 -26.10
CA PHE A 24 -37.27 -4.40 -25.69
C PHE A 24 -37.33 -4.23 -24.17
N VAL A 25 -38.13 -5.06 -23.47
CA VAL A 25 -38.20 -5.04 -22.01
C VAL A 25 -36.84 -5.39 -21.40
N SER A 26 -36.11 -6.36 -21.96
CA SER A 26 -34.76 -6.72 -21.52
C SER A 26 -33.76 -5.57 -21.71
N ILE A 27 -33.83 -4.85 -22.84
CA ILE A 27 -33.00 -3.67 -23.09
C ILE A 27 -33.32 -2.57 -22.10
N PHE A 28 -34.61 -2.27 -21.84
CA PHE A 28 -35.00 -1.25 -20.88
C PHE A 28 -34.56 -1.63 -19.43
N LEU A 29 -34.67 -2.91 -19.08
CA LEU A 29 -34.18 -3.43 -17.79
C LEU A 29 -32.67 -3.29 -17.66
N LEU A 30 -31.92 -3.63 -18.71
CA LEU A 30 -30.47 -3.47 -18.77
C LEU A 30 -30.06 -2.00 -18.63
N ILE A 31 -30.70 -1.10 -19.39
CA ILE A 31 -30.45 0.35 -19.30
C ILE A 31 -30.81 0.87 -17.89
N SER A 32 -31.92 0.41 -17.31
CA SER A 32 -32.34 0.79 -15.96
C SER A 32 -31.32 0.34 -14.90
N ILE A 33 -30.79 -0.88 -15.00
CA ILE A 33 -29.76 -1.40 -14.12
C ILE A 33 -28.47 -0.56 -14.29
N LEU A 34 -28.02 -0.33 -15.53
CA LEU A 34 -26.82 0.46 -15.83
C LEU A 34 -26.93 1.91 -15.37
N THR A 35 -28.13 2.49 -15.35
CA THR A 35 -28.36 3.87 -14.88
C THR A 35 -28.56 3.96 -13.37
N ALA A 36 -29.05 2.88 -12.72
CA ALA A 36 -29.23 2.81 -11.27
C ALA A 36 -27.91 2.49 -10.53
N VAL A 37 -26.91 1.92 -11.21
CA VAL A 37 -25.59 1.64 -10.63
C VAL A 37 -24.87 2.96 -10.38
N GLN A 38 -24.34 3.13 -9.18
CA GLN A 38 -23.58 4.33 -8.80
C GLN A 38 -22.40 4.58 -9.76
N PRO A 39 -21.98 5.84 -9.96
CA PRO A 39 -20.89 6.17 -10.89
C PRO A 39 -19.59 5.37 -10.69
N ALA A 40 -19.30 4.98 -9.44
CA ALA A 40 -18.15 4.16 -9.09
C ALA A 40 -18.16 2.74 -9.71
N TYR A 41 -19.32 2.23 -10.09
CA TYR A 41 -19.47 0.92 -10.75
C TYR A 41 -19.80 1.01 -12.25
N ARG A 42 -19.71 2.21 -12.84
CA ARG A 42 -19.83 2.34 -14.30
C ARG A 42 -18.53 1.91 -14.94
N PHE A 43 -18.64 1.28 -16.11
CA PHE A 43 -17.47 0.98 -16.95
C PHE A 43 -16.67 2.27 -17.19
N SER A 44 -15.66 2.50 -16.35
CA SER A 44 -14.65 3.53 -16.57
C SER A 44 -13.49 2.93 -17.36
N SER A 45 -12.65 3.77 -17.95
CA SER A 45 -11.39 3.32 -18.55
C SER A 45 -10.52 2.55 -17.55
N ASP A 46 -10.60 2.90 -16.26
CA ASP A 46 -9.83 2.27 -15.19
C ASP A 46 -10.30 0.84 -14.88
N VAL A 47 -11.64 0.62 -14.88
CA VAL A 47 -12.21 -0.74 -14.75
C VAL A 47 -11.87 -1.60 -15.97
N LEU A 48 -11.86 -1.03 -17.18
CA LEU A 48 -11.44 -1.76 -18.37
C LEU A 48 -9.93 -2.01 -18.36
N ASN A 49 -9.14 -1.08 -17.83
CA ASN A 49 -7.70 -1.19 -17.75
C ASN A 49 -7.29 -2.24 -16.71
N SER A 50 -7.88 -2.20 -15.51
CA SER A 50 -7.67 -3.25 -14.49
C SER A 50 -8.10 -4.62 -15.00
N TRP A 51 -9.22 -4.71 -15.69
CA TRP A 51 -9.70 -5.95 -16.32
C TRP A 51 -8.76 -6.51 -17.37
N THR A 52 -8.13 -5.63 -18.17
CA THR A 52 -7.17 -6.07 -19.20
C THR A 52 -5.78 -6.36 -18.64
N GLN A 53 -5.40 -5.79 -17.51
CA GLN A 53 -4.14 -6.07 -16.80
C GLN A 53 -4.15 -7.43 -16.07
N GLU A 54 -5.30 -7.85 -15.55
CA GLU A 54 -5.46 -9.17 -14.92
C GLU A 54 -5.63 -10.32 -15.93
N MET A 55 -5.93 -10.01 -17.20
CA MET A 55 -6.08 -11.03 -18.24
C MET A 55 -4.71 -11.48 -18.74
N ASP A 56 -4.45 -12.79 -18.62
CA ASP A 56 -3.26 -13.42 -19.18
C ASP A 56 -3.13 -13.06 -20.69
N SER A 57 -1.97 -12.56 -21.06
CA SER A 57 -1.65 -12.18 -22.45
C SER A 57 -1.91 -13.31 -23.48
N THR A 58 -1.90 -14.58 -23.01
CA THR A 58 -2.27 -15.74 -23.81
C THR A 58 -3.71 -15.67 -24.33
N ILE A 59 -4.64 -15.07 -23.60
CA ILE A 59 -6.04 -14.89 -24.03
C ILE A 59 -6.13 -13.99 -25.26
N PHE A 60 -5.41 -12.85 -25.25
CA PHE A 60 -5.37 -11.92 -26.40
C PHE A 60 -4.72 -12.58 -27.62
N TYR A 61 -3.65 -13.35 -27.38
CA TYR A 61 -3.01 -14.10 -28.44
C TYR A 61 -3.97 -15.13 -29.07
N HIS A 62 -4.74 -15.86 -28.26
CA HIS A 62 -5.75 -16.81 -28.75
C HIS A 62 -6.87 -16.12 -29.54
N LEU A 63 -7.34 -14.95 -29.12
CA LEU A 63 -8.32 -14.16 -29.88
C LEU A 63 -7.75 -13.78 -31.25
N ILE A 64 -6.50 -13.32 -31.32
CA ILE A 64 -5.82 -12.99 -32.59
C ILE A 64 -5.65 -14.22 -33.46
N THR A 65 -5.30 -15.39 -32.88
CA THR A 65 -5.13 -16.64 -33.64
C THR A 65 -6.46 -17.25 -34.13
N MET A 66 -7.58 -16.94 -33.48
CA MET A 66 -8.93 -17.28 -34.00
C MET A 66 -9.26 -16.51 -35.24
N GLU A 67 -8.90 -15.23 -35.34
CA GLU A 67 -9.12 -14.38 -36.52
C GLU A 67 -8.13 -14.70 -37.62
N ASN A 68 -6.87 -14.96 -37.30
CA ASN A 68 -5.84 -15.24 -38.28
C ASN A 68 -4.96 -16.43 -37.91
N ARG A 69 -5.19 -17.59 -38.58
CA ARG A 69 -4.49 -18.85 -38.34
C ARG A 69 -2.97 -18.81 -38.60
N ALA A 70 -2.45 -17.81 -39.28
CA ALA A 70 -1.03 -17.67 -39.57
C ALA A 70 -0.20 -17.49 -38.27
N TYR A 71 -0.80 -16.87 -37.25
CA TYR A 71 -0.12 -16.67 -35.95
C TYR A 71 0.00 -17.93 -35.08
N LYS A 72 -0.75 -19.00 -35.41
CA LYS A 72 -0.63 -20.31 -34.69
C LYS A 72 0.75 -20.95 -34.77
N GLN A 73 1.52 -20.63 -35.79
CA GLN A 73 2.86 -21.21 -36.00
C GLN A 73 3.97 -20.51 -35.19
N SER A 74 3.67 -19.38 -34.57
CA SER A 74 4.65 -18.59 -33.81
C SER A 74 4.58 -18.84 -32.28
N PHE A 75 3.79 -19.81 -31.84
CA PHE A 75 3.68 -20.14 -30.41
C PHE A 75 4.87 -20.97 -29.97
N PRO A 76 5.51 -20.65 -28.82
CA PRO A 76 6.54 -21.52 -28.26
C PRO A 76 5.96 -22.89 -27.89
N GLU A 77 6.57 -23.96 -28.41
CA GLU A 77 6.15 -25.31 -28.06
C GLU A 77 6.41 -25.57 -26.57
N GLY A 78 5.38 -25.72 -25.77
CA GLY A 78 5.46 -26.22 -24.41
C GLY A 78 4.79 -25.42 -23.30
N GLU A 79 4.22 -24.25 -23.55
CA GLU A 79 3.55 -23.46 -22.53
C GLU A 79 2.11 -23.09 -22.90
N ALA A 80 1.22 -23.32 -21.94
CA ALA A 80 -0.17 -22.95 -21.82
C ALA A 80 -1.19 -23.88 -22.49
N GLU A 81 -1.86 -24.68 -21.67
CA GLU A 81 -3.17 -25.23 -22.01
C GLU A 81 -4.13 -24.08 -22.30
N ILE A 82 -4.78 -24.13 -23.47
CA ILE A 82 -5.77 -23.11 -23.88
C ILE A 82 -6.89 -23.09 -22.85
N PRO A 83 -7.09 -21.97 -22.11
CA PRO A 83 -8.20 -21.89 -21.18
C PRO A 83 -9.51 -22.06 -21.92
N LYS A 84 -10.41 -22.90 -21.38
CA LYS A 84 -11.74 -23.07 -22.00
C LYS A 84 -12.49 -21.77 -21.88
N LEU A 85 -13.19 -21.36 -22.94
CA LEU A 85 -14.06 -20.18 -22.92
C LEU A 85 -15.05 -20.20 -21.73
N SER A 86 -15.45 -21.38 -21.27
CA SER A 86 -16.27 -21.57 -20.08
C SER A 86 -15.56 -21.12 -18.80
N ASP A 87 -14.27 -21.34 -18.69
CA ASP A 87 -13.48 -21.07 -17.50
C ASP A 87 -13.19 -19.56 -17.42
N VAL A 88 -12.89 -18.94 -18.57
CA VAL A 88 -12.76 -17.47 -18.70
C VAL A 88 -14.10 -16.77 -18.37
N PHE A 89 -15.22 -17.30 -18.88
CA PHE A 89 -16.55 -16.73 -18.59
C PHE A 89 -16.93 -16.92 -17.12
N PHE A 90 -16.56 -18.05 -16.52
CA PHE A 90 -16.78 -18.31 -15.11
C PHE A 90 -15.93 -17.38 -14.23
N GLU A 91 -14.66 -17.20 -14.55
CA GLU A 91 -13.76 -16.26 -13.89
C GLU A 91 -14.29 -14.83 -13.95
N LEU A 92 -14.69 -14.37 -15.13
CA LEU A 92 -15.30 -13.05 -15.36
C LEU A 92 -16.60 -12.80 -14.60
N THR A 93 -17.40 -13.84 -14.35
CA THR A 93 -18.72 -13.69 -13.68
C THR A 93 -18.69 -13.96 -12.20
N SER A 94 -17.74 -14.76 -11.70
CA SER A 94 -17.65 -15.18 -10.30
C SER A 94 -16.41 -14.66 -9.58
N ASN A 95 -15.46 -14.07 -10.29
CA ASN A 95 -14.12 -13.70 -9.78
C ASN A 95 -13.38 -14.88 -9.12
N VAL A 96 -13.63 -16.11 -9.62
CA VAL A 96 -13.04 -17.35 -9.13
C VAL A 96 -12.30 -18.02 -10.28
N LYS A 97 -11.00 -18.28 -10.12
CA LYS A 97 -10.18 -19.06 -11.07
C LYS A 97 -10.42 -20.56 -10.85
N PRO A 98 -11.03 -21.30 -11.80
CA PRO A 98 -11.34 -22.73 -11.61
C PRO A 98 -10.10 -23.59 -11.36
N THR A 99 -8.93 -23.12 -11.77
CA THR A 99 -7.63 -23.78 -11.60
C THR A 99 -6.94 -23.43 -10.29
N ASP A 100 -7.39 -22.41 -9.56
CA ASP A 100 -6.86 -22.01 -8.27
C ASP A 100 -7.95 -22.00 -7.19
N PRO A 101 -7.99 -23.04 -6.33
CA PRO A 101 -8.99 -23.12 -5.26
C PRO A 101 -8.87 -22.00 -4.21
N ARG A 102 -7.75 -21.25 -4.17
CA ARG A 102 -7.57 -20.10 -3.25
C ARG A 102 -8.53 -18.97 -3.57
N THR A 103 -8.83 -18.74 -4.85
CA THR A 103 -9.77 -17.69 -5.28
C THR A 103 -11.20 -17.99 -4.85
N LEU A 104 -11.58 -19.26 -4.66
CA LEU A 104 -12.87 -19.65 -4.11
C LEU A 104 -12.99 -19.30 -2.62
N PHE A 105 -11.90 -19.45 -1.87
CA PHE A 105 -11.88 -19.21 -0.42
C PHE A 105 -11.61 -17.75 -0.07
N GLY A 106 -10.93 -16.99 -0.95
CA GLY A 106 -10.58 -15.59 -0.74
C GLY A 106 -11.82 -14.70 -0.54
N ASN A 107 -12.92 -14.99 -1.25
CA ASN A 107 -14.14 -14.20 -1.18
C ASN A 107 -15.12 -14.66 -0.08
N GLU A 108 -14.96 -15.87 0.48
CA GLU A 108 -15.95 -16.46 1.40
C GLU A 108 -15.45 -16.54 2.85
N ILE A 109 -14.14 -16.46 3.08
CA ILE A 109 -13.55 -16.57 4.42
C ILE A 109 -12.93 -15.22 4.80
N PRO A 110 -13.44 -14.52 5.83
CA PRO A 110 -12.83 -13.29 6.32
C PRO A 110 -11.34 -13.50 6.65
N GLY A 111 -10.47 -12.66 6.09
CA GLY A 111 -9.02 -12.74 6.27
C GLY A 111 -8.28 -13.69 5.31
N PHE A 112 -8.96 -14.40 4.41
CA PHE A 112 -8.29 -15.28 3.45
C PHE A 112 -7.65 -14.51 2.28
N SER A 113 -8.12 -13.29 1.99
CA SER A 113 -7.49 -12.37 1.05
C SER A 113 -6.04 -12.00 1.42
N ILE A 114 -5.69 -12.19 2.69
CA ILE A 114 -4.32 -12.03 3.21
C ILE A 114 -3.33 -12.97 2.48
N PHE A 115 -3.76 -14.12 1.97
CA PHE A 115 -2.90 -15.07 1.26
C PHE A 115 -2.59 -14.70 -0.20
N ASP A 116 -3.26 -13.71 -0.76
CA ASP A 116 -2.92 -13.16 -2.09
C ASP A 116 -1.80 -12.11 -2.01
N SER A 117 -1.53 -11.58 -0.82
CA SER A 117 -0.40 -10.70 -0.56
C SER A 117 0.89 -11.51 -0.51
N GLN A 118 1.93 -11.05 -1.17
CA GLN A 118 3.20 -11.78 -1.25
C GLN A 118 4.25 -11.10 -0.35
N LEU A 119 4.72 -11.82 0.67
CA LEU A 119 5.95 -11.47 1.34
C LEU A 119 7.11 -11.95 0.47
N LEU A 120 7.79 -11.03 -0.21
CA LEU A 120 8.87 -11.37 -1.14
C LEU A 120 10.18 -11.73 -0.44
N MET A 121 10.47 -11.04 0.65
CA MET A 121 11.68 -11.24 1.45
C MET A 121 11.30 -11.13 2.93
N ALA A 122 11.72 -12.11 3.71
CA ALA A 122 11.58 -12.10 5.16
C ALA A 122 12.93 -12.47 5.77
N SER A 123 13.32 -11.78 6.83
CA SER A 123 14.54 -12.09 7.59
C SER A 123 14.41 -13.40 8.37
N ASP A 124 13.19 -13.75 8.79
CA ASP A 124 12.85 -15.00 9.46
C ASP A 124 11.95 -15.87 8.57
N ASN A 125 12.07 -17.19 8.67
CA ASN A 125 11.19 -18.15 7.97
C ASN A 125 9.73 -18.14 8.46
N ASP A 126 9.31 -17.12 9.19
CA ASP A 126 7.95 -16.98 9.73
C ASP A 126 7.09 -16.09 8.82
N PHE A 127 6.53 -16.69 7.78
CA PHE A 127 5.65 -16.05 6.79
C PHE A 127 4.23 -15.78 7.30
N THR A 128 3.99 -15.82 8.60
CA THR A 128 2.62 -15.83 9.15
C THR A 128 2.13 -14.47 9.67
N HIS A 129 2.99 -13.44 9.67
CA HIS A 129 2.64 -12.15 10.28
C HIS A 129 2.64 -11.02 9.25
N PHE A 130 1.46 -10.79 8.68
CA PHE A 130 1.17 -9.70 7.75
C PHE A 130 0.93 -8.40 8.53
N PRO A 131 1.25 -7.23 7.94
CA PRO A 131 0.95 -5.94 8.56
C PRO A 131 -0.56 -5.77 8.70
N ILE A 132 -0.98 -5.26 9.87
CA ILE A 132 -2.38 -5.03 10.21
C ILE A 132 -2.58 -3.53 10.42
N GLU A 133 -3.37 -2.91 9.55
CA GLU A 133 -3.79 -1.52 9.73
C GLU A 133 -4.79 -1.44 10.90
N SER A 134 -4.64 -0.44 11.77
CA SER A 134 -5.56 -0.16 12.85
C SER A 134 -6.89 0.39 12.32
N ASN A 135 -7.98 0.04 13.00
CA ASN A 135 -9.31 0.59 12.73
C ASN A 135 -9.64 1.61 13.85
N PRO A 136 -9.39 2.91 13.65
CA PRO A 136 -9.42 3.89 14.73
C PRO A 136 -10.82 4.03 15.35
N PRO A 137 -10.89 4.32 16.66
CA PRO A 137 -12.13 4.64 17.34
C PRO A 137 -12.72 5.96 16.83
N LEU A 138 -13.96 6.26 17.24
CA LEU A 138 -14.60 7.52 16.91
C LEU A 138 -13.79 8.71 17.45
N GLU A 139 -13.76 9.81 16.71
CA GLU A 139 -13.04 11.04 17.03
C GLU A 139 -13.34 11.59 18.44
N GLU A 140 -14.60 11.45 18.92
CA GLU A 140 -15.00 11.88 20.26
C GLU A 140 -14.20 11.18 21.37
N VAL A 141 -13.75 9.91 21.12
CA VAL A 141 -12.95 9.13 22.05
C VAL A 141 -11.49 9.61 22.07
N LEU A 142 -11.00 10.12 20.95
CA LEU A 142 -9.61 10.56 20.81
C LEU A 142 -9.33 11.93 21.41
N ARG A 143 -10.34 12.83 21.44
CA ARG A 143 -10.17 14.24 21.88
C ARG A 143 -9.73 14.42 23.33
N ASP A 144 -10.16 13.52 24.23
CA ASP A 144 -9.89 13.63 25.66
C ASP A 144 -8.86 12.60 26.14
N ARG A 145 -8.12 11.97 25.19
CA ARG A 145 -7.16 10.92 25.50
C ARG A 145 -5.87 11.53 26.07
N GLU A 146 -5.45 11.03 27.25
CA GLU A 146 -4.19 11.38 27.85
C GLU A 146 -3.07 10.45 27.31
N ALA A 147 -1.92 11.03 26.99
CA ALA A 147 -0.68 10.33 26.68
C ALA A 147 0.47 10.82 27.55
N VAL A 148 1.43 9.96 27.82
CA VAL A 148 2.62 10.25 28.62
C VAL A 148 3.84 9.85 27.81
N LEU A 149 4.74 10.82 27.56
CA LEU A 149 6.12 10.52 27.24
C LEU A 149 6.84 10.39 28.59
N GLU A 150 7.53 9.30 28.84
CA GLU A 150 8.52 9.25 29.89
C GLU A 150 9.63 10.20 29.44
N GLU A 151 9.65 11.42 29.99
CA GLU A 151 10.82 12.28 29.90
C GLU A 151 11.90 11.53 30.67
N ASP A 152 12.99 11.16 30.01
CA ASP A 152 14.19 10.73 30.71
C ASP A 152 14.48 11.79 31.76
N GLU A 153 14.55 11.40 33.06
CA GLU A 153 15.05 12.29 34.09
C GLU A 153 16.43 12.76 33.61
N GLU A 154 16.47 14.00 33.11
CA GLU A 154 17.71 14.68 32.80
C GLU A 154 18.58 14.55 34.03
N THR A 155 19.44 13.55 34.04
CA THR A 155 20.63 13.56 34.86
C THR A 155 21.42 14.76 34.36
N GLU A 156 21.29 15.91 35.08
CA GLU A 156 22.22 17.01 34.99
C GLU A 156 23.62 16.47 35.36
N GLU A 157 24.22 15.75 34.49
CA GLU A 157 25.67 15.58 34.43
C GLU A 157 26.16 16.36 33.21
N THR A 158 26.51 17.61 33.51
CA THR A 158 27.39 18.39 32.66
C THR A 158 28.74 17.68 32.56
N GLU A 159 28.84 16.72 31.69
CA GLU A 159 30.07 16.42 30.99
C GLU A 159 29.99 17.06 29.62
N ASP A 160 30.83 18.11 29.43
CA ASP A 160 31.25 18.56 28.10
C ASP A 160 31.87 17.35 27.37
N THR A 161 31.05 16.49 26.85
CA THR A 161 31.43 15.61 25.76
C THR A 161 31.38 16.53 24.55
N GLU A 162 32.54 17.00 24.11
CA GLU A 162 32.69 17.51 22.74
C GLU A 162 32.12 16.39 21.86
N GLU A 163 30.87 16.54 21.43
CA GLU A 163 30.35 15.79 20.29
C GLU A 163 31.35 16.07 19.18
N GLU A 164 32.15 15.07 18.81
CA GLU A 164 32.85 15.08 17.54
C GLU A 164 31.77 15.25 16.47
N GLU A 165 31.49 16.49 16.07
CA GLU A 165 30.84 16.79 14.82
C GLU A 165 31.69 16.08 13.76
N THR A 166 31.33 14.86 13.42
CA THR A 166 31.79 14.22 12.21
C THR A 166 31.19 15.09 11.09
N GLU A 167 31.96 16.11 10.66
CA GLU A 167 31.66 16.84 9.43
C GLU A 167 31.58 15.78 8.34
N ASN A 168 30.36 15.33 8.04
CA ASN A 168 30.11 14.51 6.88
C ASN A 168 30.46 15.40 5.68
N GLU A 169 31.53 15.08 4.94
CA GLU A 169 31.98 15.90 3.80
C GLU A 169 30.91 15.95 2.70
N GLN A 170 29.92 15.05 2.75
CA GLN A 170 28.82 14.94 1.80
C GLN A 170 27.56 15.62 2.33
N THR A 171 26.99 16.52 1.53
CA THR A 171 25.73 17.21 1.87
C THR A 171 24.94 17.54 0.61
N THR A 172 23.62 17.45 0.71
CA THR A 172 22.70 17.91 -0.34
C THR A 172 22.64 19.45 -0.44
N GLY A 173 23.25 20.17 0.53
CA GLY A 173 23.20 21.64 0.64
C GLY A 173 21.76 22.13 0.93
N ASP A 174 21.28 23.09 0.15
CA ASP A 174 19.94 23.68 0.30
C ASP A 174 18.82 22.80 -0.36
N ARG A 175 19.12 21.56 -0.78
CA ARG A 175 18.16 20.69 -1.46
C ARG A 175 17.54 19.70 -0.48
N ASP A 176 16.22 19.76 -0.31
CA ASP A 176 15.47 18.70 0.35
C ASP A 176 15.16 17.61 -0.67
N VAL A 177 15.81 16.47 -0.53
CA VAL A 177 15.71 15.32 -1.44
C VAL A 177 14.82 14.21 -0.91
N VAL A 178 14.51 14.25 0.38
CA VAL A 178 13.57 13.35 1.05
C VAL A 178 12.34 14.14 1.50
N PHE A 179 11.16 13.56 1.30
CA PHE A 179 9.90 14.06 1.84
C PHE A 179 9.27 12.99 2.71
N ILE A 180 9.00 13.32 3.98
CA ILE A 180 8.38 12.42 4.96
C ILE A 180 7.00 12.93 5.32
N TYR A 181 6.02 12.04 5.37
CA TYR A 181 4.66 12.32 5.81
C TYR A 181 4.04 11.10 6.49
N ASN A 182 2.84 11.25 7.04
CA ASN A 182 2.16 10.17 7.75
C ASN A 182 0.68 10.14 7.36
N THR A 183 0.28 9.31 6.38
CA THR A 183 -1.14 9.18 5.99
C THR A 183 -2.05 8.84 7.17
N HIS A 184 -1.54 8.06 8.13
CA HIS A 184 -2.20 7.73 9.39
C HIS A 184 -1.49 8.39 10.59
N ASN A 185 -1.33 9.72 10.53
CA ASN A 185 -0.55 10.52 11.46
C ASN A 185 -0.86 10.32 12.96
N ARG A 186 -2.07 9.87 13.31
CA ARG A 186 -2.48 9.66 14.70
C ARG A 186 -2.20 8.27 15.25
N GLU A 187 -1.56 7.38 14.48
CA GLU A 187 -1.10 6.08 14.97
C GLU A 187 -0.12 6.25 16.13
N SER A 188 -0.49 5.68 17.29
CA SER A 188 0.24 5.82 18.55
C SER A 188 0.59 4.46 19.14
N PHE A 189 1.17 4.47 20.32
CA PHE A 189 1.78 3.30 20.95
C PHE A 189 1.24 3.12 22.36
N LEU A 190 0.83 1.89 22.71
CA LEU A 190 0.19 1.55 23.97
C LEU A 190 1.02 1.88 25.23
N PRO A 191 2.36 1.76 25.23
CA PRO A 191 3.17 2.17 26.39
C PRO A 191 2.98 3.64 26.78
N HIS A 192 2.64 4.49 25.82
CA HIS A 192 2.40 5.93 26.04
C HIS A 192 0.92 6.29 26.30
N LEU A 193 0.01 5.31 26.30
CA LEU A 193 -1.44 5.49 26.46
C LEU A 193 -1.94 4.74 27.71
N PRO A 194 -1.84 5.33 28.93
CA PRO A 194 -2.01 4.60 30.20
C PRO A 194 -3.34 3.86 30.38
N ASN A 195 -4.38 4.26 29.66
CA ASN A 195 -5.72 3.70 29.80
C ASN A 195 -6.18 2.90 28.57
N GLU A 196 -5.26 2.62 27.62
CA GLU A 196 -5.57 1.89 26.41
C GLU A 196 -4.85 0.54 26.36
N THR A 197 -5.52 -0.48 25.85
CA THR A 197 -4.96 -1.84 25.68
C THR A 197 -5.32 -2.46 24.34
N ASP A 198 -6.27 -1.84 23.64
CA ASP A 198 -6.71 -2.29 22.32
C ASP A 198 -5.77 -1.73 21.24
N PRO A 199 -5.17 -2.58 20.37
CA PRO A 199 -4.37 -2.12 19.25
C PRO A 199 -5.07 -1.11 18.35
N ASP A 200 -6.36 -1.31 18.07
CA ASP A 200 -7.17 -0.37 17.26
C ASP A 200 -7.38 0.97 17.98
N GLY A 201 -7.36 0.94 19.29
CA GLY A 201 -7.44 2.13 20.13
C GLY A 201 -6.13 2.90 20.27
N ALA A 202 -4.99 2.38 19.84
CA ALA A 202 -3.69 3.05 19.98
C ALA A 202 -3.54 4.23 19.03
N MET A 203 -4.27 5.31 19.31
CA MET A 203 -4.32 6.54 18.53
C MET A 203 -4.21 7.76 19.45
N HIS A 204 -3.42 8.78 19.05
CA HIS A 204 -3.28 10.04 19.78
C HIS A 204 -2.92 11.19 18.85
N GLY A 205 -3.37 12.42 19.17
CA GLY A 205 -3.15 13.60 18.33
C GLY A 205 -1.72 14.14 18.35
N GLU A 206 -0.96 13.92 19.45
CA GLU A 206 0.36 14.54 19.65
C GLU A 206 1.47 13.50 19.85
N ILE A 207 1.21 12.42 20.60
CA ILE A 207 2.16 11.34 20.87
C ILE A 207 1.84 10.18 19.93
N ASN A 208 2.47 10.17 18.78
CA ASN A 208 2.14 9.28 17.66
C ASN A 208 3.34 9.11 16.71
N ILE A 209 3.13 8.49 15.59
CA ILE A 209 4.14 8.17 14.58
C ILE A 209 4.86 9.41 14.00
N THR A 210 4.25 10.61 14.06
CA THR A 210 4.89 11.83 13.57
C THR A 210 6.17 12.16 14.34
N LYS A 211 6.27 11.74 15.63
CA LYS A 211 7.50 11.88 16.41
C LYS A 211 8.66 11.07 15.82
N VAL A 212 8.36 9.93 15.24
CA VAL A 212 9.37 9.10 14.55
C VAL A 212 9.78 9.77 13.24
N SER A 213 8.85 10.41 12.55
CA SER A 213 9.12 11.17 11.33
C SER A 213 10.04 12.37 11.59
N ASP A 214 9.75 13.13 12.64
CA ASP A 214 10.57 14.27 13.07
C ASP A 214 11.99 13.79 13.38
N HIS A 215 12.12 12.74 14.21
CA HIS A 215 13.42 12.19 14.60
C HIS A 215 14.22 11.62 13.41
N LEU A 216 13.57 10.90 12.50
CA LEU A 216 14.21 10.39 11.28
C LEU A 216 14.74 11.53 10.40
N ALA A 217 13.97 12.61 10.28
CA ALA A 217 14.39 13.79 9.51
C ALA A 217 15.60 14.48 10.14
N GLU A 218 15.61 14.66 11.46
CA GLU A 218 16.75 15.23 12.20
C GLU A 218 18.03 14.41 11.97
N GLU A 219 17.93 13.07 12.02
CA GLU A 219 19.05 12.18 11.78
C GLU A 219 19.53 12.21 10.31
N LEU A 220 18.61 12.26 9.35
CA LEU A 220 18.98 12.40 7.94
C LEU A 220 19.68 13.72 7.67
N GLU A 221 19.21 14.82 8.25
CA GLU A 221 19.84 16.14 8.13
C GLU A 221 21.24 16.14 8.78
N ARG A 222 21.41 15.49 9.95
CA ARG A 222 22.71 15.31 10.59
C ARG A 222 23.70 14.54 9.69
N LEU A 223 23.18 13.62 8.86
CA LEU A 223 23.94 12.84 7.89
C LEU A 223 24.11 13.57 6.54
N GLY A 224 23.71 14.85 6.46
CA GLY A 224 23.86 15.71 5.28
C GLY A 224 22.79 15.57 4.22
N ILE A 225 21.68 14.89 4.50
CA ILE A 225 20.57 14.66 3.58
C ILE A 225 19.42 15.59 3.92
N GLY A 226 19.19 16.63 3.11
CA GLY A 226 18.10 17.58 3.29
C GLY A 226 16.74 16.88 3.20
N THR A 227 15.92 17.10 4.23
CA THR A 227 14.65 16.39 4.45
C THR A 227 13.53 17.38 4.78
N GLN A 228 12.40 17.26 4.09
CA GLN A 228 11.19 18.00 4.37
C GLN A 228 10.18 17.07 5.06
N VAL A 229 9.62 17.50 6.20
CA VAL A 229 8.54 16.77 6.90
C VAL A 229 7.22 17.50 6.72
N ASP A 230 6.15 16.77 6.49
CA ASP A 230 4.75 17.28 6.52
C ASP A 230 4.12 16.96 7.87
N ASP A 231 3.63 17.98 8.54
CA ASP A 231 2.99 17.94 9.87
C ASP A 231 1.46 17.98 9.83
N THR A 232 0.85 17.78 8.66
CA THR A 232 -0.60 17.82 8.47
C THR A 232 -1.30 16.77 9.32
N ASP A 233 -2.24 17.20 10.16
CA ASP A 233 -3.16 16.28 10.85
C ASP A 233 -4.23 15.77 9.88
N PHE A 234 -3.95 14.66 9.21
CA PHE A 234 -4.89 14.04 8.28
C PHE A 234 -6.18 13.58 8.97
N GLY A 235 -6.14 13.21 10.25
CA GLY A 235 -7.33 12.89 11.03
C GLY A 235 -8.25 14.10 11.18
N GLU A 236 -7.71 15.29 11.47
CA GLU A 236 -8.49 16.54 11.51
C GLU A 236 -9.02 16.91 10.13
N LEU A 237 -8.17 16.83 9.11
CA LEU A 237 -8.54 17.17 7.73
C LEU A 237 -9.64 16.26 7.16
N LEU A 238 -9.63 14.97 7.49
CA LEU A 238 -10.73 14.05 7.17
C LEU A 238 -12.04 14.49 7.80
N ASN A 239 -12.00 14.87 9.10
CA ASN A 239 -13.18 15.35 9.82
C ASN A 239 -13.73 16.66 9.21
N GLU A 240 -12.87 17.61 8.88
CA GLU A 240 -13.26 18.86 8.23
C GLU A 240 -13.91 18.64 6.87
N ARG A 241 -13.40 17.67 6.10
CA ARG A 241 -13.95 17.29 4.79
C ARG A 241 -15.16 16.34 4.88
N GLY A 242 -15.51 15.86 6.08
CA GLY A 242 -16.59 14.87 6.29
C GLY A 242 -16.28 13.50 5.64
N MET A 243 -15.02 13.14 5.56
CA MET A 243 -14.50 11.91 4.98
C MET A 243 -14.24 10.87 6.05
N GLY A 244 -14.29 9.58 5.68
CA GLY A 244 -13.97 8.48 6.57
C GLY A 244 -12.49 8.11 6.56
N TYR A 245 -12.03 7.40 7.60
CA TYR A 245 -10.62 6.99 7.74
C TYR A 245 -10.07 6.22 6.52
N HIS A 246 -10.89 5.38 5.90
CA HIS A 246 -10.52 4.66 4.68
C HIS A 246 -10.20 5.56 3.47
N GLN A 247 -10.45 6.87 3.57
CA GLN A 247 -10.13 7.87 2.56
C GLN A 247 -8.85 8.66 2.88
N SER A 248 -8.07 8.24 3.89
CA SER A 248 -6.84 8.93 4.30
C SER A 248 -5.86 9.09 3.13
N TYR A 249 -5.70 8.07 2.30
CA TYR A 249 -4.83 8.14 1.11
C TYR A 249 -5.34 9.09 0.03
N GLU A 250 -6.65 9.35 -0.05
CA GLU A 250 -7.20 10.35 -0.96
C GLU A 250 -6.82 11.77 -0.50
N VAL A 251 -6.82 11.99 0.81
CA VAL A 251 -6.48 13.29 1.39
C VAL A 251 -4.98 13.52 1.41
N SER A 252 -4.17 12.55 1.82
CA SER A 252 -2.71 12.65 1.84
C SER A 252 -2.12 12.79 0.43
N ARG A 253 -2.79 12.22 -0.59
CA ARG A 253 -2.39 12.38 -1.99
C ARG A 253 -2.31 13.84 -2.43
N ASP A 254 -3.24 14.68 -2.01
CA ASP A 254 -3.25 16.11 -2.34
C ASP A 254 -1.98 16.79 -1.81
N ILE A 255 -1.58 16.46 -0.58
CA ILE A 255 -0.40 17.04 0.09
C ILE A 255 0.90 16.56 -0.57
N VAL A 256 1.03 15.25 -0.82
CA VAL A 256 2.19 14.70 -1.53
C VAL A 256 2.34 15.32 -2.93
N ALA A 257 1.20 15.48 -3.64
CA ALA A 257 1.19 16.12 -4.96
C ALA A 257 1.67 17.58 -4.89
N GLU A 258 1.25 18.32 -3.87
CA GLU A 258 1.68 19.72 -3.66
C GLU A 258 3.18 19.79 -3.32
N ALA A 259 3.67 18.94 -2.44
CA ALA A 259 5.09 18.87 -2.06
C ALA A 259 5.97 18.58 -3.27
N VAL A 260 5.69 17.50 -4.01
CA VAL A 260 6.46 17.09 -5.22
C VAL A 260 6.38 18.13 -6.35
N ALA A 261 5.22 18.80 -6.51
CA ALA A 261 5.10 19.88 -7.49
C ALA A 261 5.85 21.15 -7.06
N GLY A 262 5.90 21.43 -5.76
CA GLY A 262 6.58 22.59 -5.17
C GLY A 262 8.09 22.45 -5.11
N ASN A 263 8.60 21.24 -4.90
CA ASN A 263 10.03 20.94 -4.80
C ASN A 263 10.40 19.80 -5.77
N GLN A 264 11.07 20.15 -6.87
CA GLN A 264 11.51 19.19 -7.90
C GLN A 264 12.78 18.41 -7.51
N GLU A 265 13.40 18.75 -6.38
CA GLU A 265 14.58 18.06 -5.85
C GLU A 265 14.20 16.82 -5.04
N ILE A 266 12.93 16.66 -4.65
CA ILE A 266 12.43 15.48 -3.95
C ILE A 266 12.61 14.24 -4.83
N GLN A 267 13.44 13.32 -4.34
CA GLN A 267 13.76 12.05 -4.99
C GLN A 267 13.13 10.86 -4.27
N TYR A 268 12.95 10.97 -2.95
CA TYR A 268 12.42 9.92 -2.08
C TYR A 268 11.21 10.45 -1.31
N VAL A 269 10.19 9.62 -1.18
CA VAL A 269 8.98 9.94 -0.41
C VAL A 269 8.70 8.79 0.56
N PHE A 270 8.64 9.09 1.86
CA PHE A 270 8.39 8.11 2.90
C PHE A 270 7.07 8.40 3.61
N ASP A 271 6.16 7.42 3.59
CA ASP A 271 4.93 7.40 4.37
C ASP A 271 5.16 6.50 5.60
N LEU A 272 5.38 7.11 6.78
CA LEU A 272 5.67 6.36 7.99
C LEU A 272 4.39 5.96 8.71
N HIS A 273 4.32 4.71 9.09
CA HIS A 273 3.21 4.04 9.74
C HIS A 273 3.67 3.22 10.94
N ARG A 274 2.72 2.71 11.69
CA ARG A 274 2.89 1.76 12.78
C ARG A 274 1.96 0.57 12.59
N ASP A 275 2.51 -0.66 12.67
CA ASP A 275 1.74 -1.90 12.59
C ASP A 275 0.87 -2.12 13.84
N ALA A 276 -0.35 -2.65 13.69
CA ALA A 276 -1.19 -3.03 14.84
C ALA A 276 -0.74 -4.33 15.56
N LEU A 277 0.33 -4.98 15.09
CA LEU A 277 0.87 -6.19 15.69
C LEU A 277 1.51 -5.94 17.06
N ARG A 278 1.58 -7.03 17.85
CA ARG A 278 2.11 -7.00 19.21
C ARG A 278 3.64 -7.16 19.22
N ARG A 279 4.27 -6.84 20.37
CA ARG A 279 5.70 -6.79 20.60
C ARG A 279 6.49 -8.00 20.11
N ASP A 280 5.96 -9.22 20.30
CA ASP A 280 6.64 -10.46 19.89
C ASP A 280 6.91 -10.56 18.39
N LYS A 281 6.23 -9.73 17.57
CA LYS A 281 6.37 -9.67 16.11
C LYS A 281 7.10 -8.42 15.62
N THR A 282 7.11 -7.38 16.42
CA THR A 282 7.53 -6.04 16.01
C THR A 282 8.75 -5.53 16.75
N THR A 283 9.39 -6.35 17.58
CA THR A 283 10.58 -5.96 18.33
C THR A 283 11.72 -6.95 18.11
N GLN A 284 12.95 -6.45 18.02
CA GLN A 284 14.18 -7.21 17.90
C GLN A 284 15.20 -6.69 18.92
N THR A 285 15.84 -7.61 19.65
CA THR A 285 16.97 -7.23 20.48
C THR A 285 18.26 -7.37 19.68
N ILE A 286 19.03 -6.29 19.54
CA ILE A 286 20.30 -6.22 18.84
C ILE A 286 21.34 -5.69 19.83
N GLU A 287 22.40 -6.42 20.09
CA GLU A 287 23.50 -6.07 21.01
C GLU A 287 23.04 -5.72 22.45
N GLY A 288 21.85 -6.15 22.84
CA GLY A 288 21.29 -5.95 24.20
C GLY A 288 20.26 -4.83 24.29
N GLU A 289 20.07 -4.07 23.22
CA GLU A 289 19.07 -3.02 23.10
C GLU A 289 17.89 -3.48 22.26
N ASP A 290 16.68 -3.07 22.63
CA ASP A 290 15.47 -3.39 21.87
C ASP A 290 15.20 -2.35 20.78
N TYR A 291 14.93 -2.82 19.58
CA TYR A 291 14.61 -2.05 18.39
C TYR A 291 13.19 -2.38 17.89
N ALA A 292 12.48 -1.38 17.43
CA ALA A 292 11.23 -1.56 16.70
C ALA A 292 11.52 -2.06 15.28
N LYS A 293 11.02 -3.25 14.89
CA LYS A 293 11.29 -3.82 13.57
C LYS A 293 10.67 -2.98 12.45
N ILE A 294 11.36 -2.88 11.34
CA ILE A 294 10.96 -2.14 10.15
C ILE A 294 10.37 -3.09 9.11
N LEU A 295 9.24 -2.72 8.48
CA LEU A 295 8.67 -3.43 7.35
C LEU A 295 8.39 -2.45 6.21
N PHE A 296 8.80 -2.81 4.99
CA PHE A 296 8.44 -2.07 3.79
C PHE A 296 7.16 -2.64 3.17
N VAL A 297 6.19 -1.79 2.87
CA VAL A 297 4.95 -2.17 2.18
C VAL A 297 4.92 -1.54 0.80
N ILE A 298 4.77 -2.35 -0.23
CA ILE A 298 4.73 -1.92 -1.63
C ILE A 298 3.36 -2.20 -2.22
N GLY A 299 2.71 -1.14 -2.68
CA GLY A 299 1.44 -1.21 -3.39
C GLY A 299 1.64 -1.67 -4.83
N THR A 300 1.03 -2.78 -5.22
CA THR A 300 1.15 -3.33 -6.60
C THR A 300 0.03 -2.88 -7.53
N GLY A 301 -0.86 -1.98 -7.06
CA GLY A 301 -2.00 -1.46 -7.81
C GLY A 301 -1.67 -0.39 -8.85
N HIS A 302 -0.40 -0.12 -9.14
CA HIS A 302 0.04 0.82 -10.17
C HIS A 302 1.17 0.21 -11.03
N PRO A 303 1.32 0.66 -12.30
CA PRO A 303 2.17 -0.03 -13.28
C PRO A 303 3.67 0.06 -12.98
N ASP A 304 4.13 1.08 -12.26
CA ASP A 304 5.55 1.35 -12.00
C ASP A 304 6.03 0.89 -10.61
N TYR A 305 5.25 0.07 -9.89
CA TYR A 305 5.55 -0.40 -8.52
C TYR A 305 6.90 -1.11 -8.39
N GLU A 306 7.43 -1.67 -9.48
CA GLU A 306 8.73 -2.37 -9.49
C GLU A 306 9.88 -1.43 -9.13
N LYS A 307 9.75 -0.13 -9.36
CA LYS A 307 10.75 0.88 -8.99
C LYS A 307 10.81 1.04 -7.47
N ASN A 308 9.64 1.22 -6.85
CA ASN A 308 9.50 1.29 -5.39
C ASN A 308 9.97 -0.02 -4.73
N LEU A 309 9.59 -1.17 -5.32
CA LEU A 309 9.99 -2.48 -4.86
C LEU A 309 11.52 -2.66 -4.87
N LYS A 310 12.19 -2.14 -5.89
CA LYS A 310 13.65 -2.20 -6.00
C LYS A 310 14.31 -1.50 -4.81
N VAL A 311 13.94 -0.25 -4.53
CA VAL A 311 14.49 0.52 -3.41
C VAL A 311 14.21 -0.16 -2.07
N ALA A 312 12.97 -0.61 -1.84
CA ALA A 312 12.61 -1.34 -0.62
C ALA A 312 13.46 -2.62 -0.42
N THR A 313 13.71 -3.36 -1.51
CA THR A 313 14.50 -4.60 -1.49
C THR A 313 15.99 -4.31 -1.18
N GLU A 314 16.53 -3.27 -1.78
CA GLU A 314 17.92 -2.85 -1.55
C GLU A 314 18.10 -2.37 -0.09
N LEU A 315 17.21 -1.51 0.41
CA LEU A 315 17.24 -1.06 1.82
C LEU A 315 17.05 -2.23 2.80
N HIS A 316 16.10 -3.15 2.54
CA HIS A 316 15.97 -4.35 3.37
C HIS A 316 17.28 -5.13 3.46
N GLY A 317 17.95 -5.35 2.34
CA GLY A 317 19.22 -6.08 2.32
C GLY A 317 20.32 -5.38 3.12
N LEU A 318 20.43 -4.07 2.98
CA LEU A 318 21.42 -3.27 3.70
C LEU A 318 21.12 -3.22 5.21
N ILE A 319 19.85 -3.08 5.61
CA ILE A 319 19.43 -3.13 7.01
C ILE A 319 19.77 -4.50 7.62
N GLU A 320 19.51 -5.61 6.93
CA GLU A 320 19.80 -6.95 7.43
C GLU A 320 21.32 -7.22 7.53
N GLU A 321 22.12 -6.57 6.69
CA GLU A 321 23.59 -6.65 6.77
C GLU A 321 24.12 -5.88 7.99
N ALA A 322 23.62 -4.65 8.23
CA ALA A 322 24.09 -3.78 9.31
C ALA A 322 23.46 -4.13 10.68
N TYR A 323 22.14 -4.43 10.67
CA TYR A 323 21.31 -4.66 11.86
C TYR A 323 20.49 -5.96 11.70
N PRO A 324 21.09 -7.15 11.87
CA PRO A 324 20.44 -8.43 11.59
C PRO A 324 19.13 -8.64 12.39
N GLY A 325 18.03 -8.85 11.69
CA GLY A 325 16.69 -9.06 12.26
C GLY A 325 15.89 -7.79 12.50
N LEU A 326 16.43 -6.60 12.19
CA LEU A 326 15.72 -5.33 12.29
C LEU A 326 14.65 -5.22 11.20
N SER A 327 14.94 -5.63 9.97
CA SER A 327 13.95 -5.59 8.90
C SER A 327 13.08 -6.84 8.91
N ARG A 328 11.76 -6.67 8.89
CA ARG A 328 10.78 -7.76 8.69
C ARG A 328 10.68 -8.20 7.22
N GLY A 329 11.22 -7.40 6.31
CA GLY A 329 11.22 -7.68 4.88
C GLY A 329 10.44 -6.68 4.04
N VAL A 330 10.05 -7.13 2.84
CA VAL A 330 9.27 -6.35 1.87
C VAL A 330 7.97 -7.08 1.58
N PHE A 331 6.86 -6.43 1.87
CA PHE A 331 5.51 -6.96 1.71
C PHE A 331 4.81 -6.29 0.53
N GLN A 332 4.35 -7.08 -0.42
CA GLN A 332 3.54 -6.58 -1.54
C GLN A 332 2.06 -6.67 -1.22
N LYS A 333 1.32 -5.59 -1.44
CA LYS A 333 -0.11 -5.49 -1.16
C LYS A 333 -0.84 -4.94 -2.38
N ASP A 334 -1.79 -5.68 -2.88
CA ASP A 334 -2.67 -5.25 -3.96
C ASP A 334 -3.94 -4.55 -3.43
N GLY A 335 -4.79 -4.07 -4.34
CA GLY A 335 -6.04 -3.41 -3.99
C GLY A 335 -7.13 -4.32 -3.39
N SER A 336 -6.89 -5.64 -3.24
CA SER A 336 -7.88 -6.57 -2.68
C SER A 336 -7.98 -6.49 -1.16
N SER A 337 -6.90 -6.04 -0.49
CA SER A 337 -6.77 -6.02 0.97
C SER A 337 -6.35 -4.66 1.55
N GLY A 338 -6.55 -3.56 0.82
CA GLY A 338 -6.19 -2.21 1.24
C GLY A 338 -6.26 -1.22 0.10
N ASN A 339 -5.56 -0.07 0.21
CA ASN A 339 -5.50 0.93 -0.85
C ASN A 339 -4.81 0.38 -2.12
N GLY A 340 -3.76 -0.42 -1.95
CA GLY A 340 -3.02 -1.08 -3.02
C GLY A 340 -2.08 -0.18 -3.83
N VAL A 341 -2.14 1.15 -3.68
CA VAL A 341 -1.30 2.14 -4.37
C VAL A 341 -0.45 2.93 -3.39
N TYR A 342 -1.04 3.36 -2.24
CA TYR A 342 -0.34 4.05 -1.14
C TYR A 342 0.40 5.31 -1.59
N ASN A 343 -0.15 6.07 -2.56
CA ASN A 343 0.48 7.23 -3.20
C ASN A 343 1.86 6.96 -3.85
N GLN A 344 2.29 5.69 -3.91
CA GLN A 344 3.60 5.29 -4.44
C GLN A 344 3.71 5.43 -5.97
N ASP A 345 2.61 5.69 -6.66
CA ASP A 345 2.57 6.00 -8.09
C ASP A 345 3.01 7.44 -8.43
N MET A 346 3.30 8.26 -7.42
CA MET A 346 3.64 9.68 -7.60
C MET A 346 5.15 9.91 -7.76
N VAL A 347 5.98 9.06 -7.14
CA VAL A 347 7.44 9.14 -7.19
C VAL A 347 8.02 7.73 -7.28
N ASP A 348 9.04 7.55 -8.11
CA ASP A 348 9.68 6.25 -8.38
C ASP A 348 10.31 5.60 -7.14
N ASN A 349 10.65 6.40 -6.11
CA ASN A 349 11.25 5.94 -4.86
C ASN A 349 10.34 6.27 -3.65
N ALA A 350 9.04 6.05 -3.80
CA ALA A 350 8.08 6.22 -2.70
C ALA A 350 7.92 4.90 -1.92
N LEU A 351 8.02 4.95 -0.59
CA LEU A 351 7.94 3.80 0.30
C LEU A 351 6.92 4.05 1.40
N LEU A 352 6.12 3.04 1.72
CA LEU A 352 5.41 2.95 2.98
C LEU A 352 6.26 2.12 3.94
N ILE A 353 6.53 2.66 5.12
CA ILE A 353 7.43 2.08 6.10
C ILE A 353 6.70 1.93 7.44
N GLU A 354 6.50 0.70 7.86
CA GLU A 354 5.96 0.37 9.18
C GLU A 354 7.09 0.36 10.20
N PHE A 355 7.03 1.23 11.20
CA PHE A 355 7.94 1.24 12.34
C PHE A 355 7.32 0.54 13.53
N GLY A 356 7.82 -0.65 13.82
CA GLY A 356 7.39 -1.44 14.96
C GLY A 356 5.92 -1.80 14.96
N GLY A 357 5.34 -1.83 16.15
CA GLY A 357 3.93 -2.08 16.40
C GLY A 357 3.44 -1.40 17.68
N VAL A 358 2.19 -1.67 18.02
CA VAL A 358 1.49 -0.96 19.13
C VAL A 358 2.17 -1.02 20.50
N ASP A 359 3.06 -1.97 20.72
CA ASP A 359 3.70 -2.17 22.03
C ASP A 359 5.12 -1.58 22.12
N ASN A 360 5.63 -0.94 21.07
CA ASN A 360 6.95 -0.34 21.10
C ASN A 360 6.95 1.00 21.84
N THR A 361 8.06 1.31 22.48
CA THR A 361 8.32 2.61 23.09
C THR A 361 8.92 3.58 22.09
N MET A 362 8.85 4.90 22.35
CA MET A 362 9.49 5.90 21.49
C MET A 362 11.01 5.68 21.39
N GLU A 363 11.66 5.30 22.48
CA GLU A 363 13.09 5.00 22.50
C GLU A 363 13.48 3.87 21.52
N GLU A 364 12.69 2.79 21.50
CA GLU A 364 12.88 1.67 20.56
C GLU A 364 12.66 2.10 19.10
N LEU A 365 11.70 3.01 18.87
CA LEU A 365 11.38 3.55 17.56
C LEU A 365 12.47 4.50 17.06
N TYR A 366 12.99 5.37 17.94
CA TYR A 366 14.08 6.29 17.61
C TYR A 366 15.35 5.54 17.26
N ARG A 367 15.75 4.52 18.04
CA ARG A 367 16.89 3.66 17.67
C ARG A 367 16.75 3.03 16.29
N SER A 368 15.53 2.68 15.91
CA SER A 368 15.28 2.12 14.58
C SER A 368 15.26 3.17 13.48
N ALA A 369 14.87 4.39 13.80
CA ALA A 369 14.97 5.53 12.90
C ALA A 369 16.44 5.91 12.66
N ASP A 370 17.28 5.91 13.72
CA ASP A 370 18.74 6.10 13.62
C ASP A 370 19.36 5.06 12.66
N ALA A 371 19.04 3.78 12.90
CA ALA A 371 19.56 2.69 12.07
C ALA A 371 19.10 2.81 10.60
N LEU A 372 17.86 3.22 10.35
CA LEU A 372 17.38 3.48 9.01
C LEU A 372 18.08 4.69 8.38
N ALA A 373 18.28 5.77 9.12
CA ALA A 373 18.95 6.97 8.65
C ALA A 373 20.40 6.67 8.23
N GLU A 374 21.14 5.91 9.03
CA GLU A 374 22.51 5.48 8.70
C GLU A 374 22.54 4.66 7.39
N VAL A 375 21.73 3.61 7.33
CA VAL A 375 21.67 2.72 6.16
C VAL A 375 21.19 3.46 4.91
N PHE A 376 20.20 4.35 5.05
CA PHE A 376 19.72 5.15 3.95
C PHE A 376 20.75 6.18 3.47
N SER A 377 21.50 6.76 4.38
CA SER A 377 22.60 7.68 4.03
C SER A 377 23.67 7.00 3.16
N ASP A 378 24.12 5.82 3.57
CA ASP A 378 25.08 5.04 2.78
C ASP A 378 24.52 4.72 1.39
N TYR A 379 23.26 4.27 1.34
CA TYR A 379 22.56 3.96 0.09
C TYR A 379 22.45 5.19 -0.83
N TYR A 380 22.08 6.34 -0.28
CA TYR A 380 21.90 7.58 -1.04
C TYR A 380 23.22 8.07 -1.63
N TRP A 381 24.27 8.14 -0.82
CA TRP A 381 25.56 8.65 -1.28
C TRP A 381 26.27 7.71 -2.25
N ASP A 382 26.10 6.41 -2.12
CA ASP A 382 26.59 5.44 -3.11
C ASP A 382 25.87 5.63 -4.48
N ALA A 383 24.58 5.90 -4.49
CA ALA A 383 23.82 6.16 -5.71
C ALA A 383 24.25 7.49 -6.39
N GLU A 384 24.44 8.56 -5.60
CA GLU A 384 24.93 9.86 -6.10
C GLU A 384 26.35 9.76 -6.68
N ALA A 385 27.25 9.00 -6.07
CA ALA A 385 28.61 8.78 -6.57
C ALA A 385 28.60 8.12 -7.95
N VAL A 386 27.74 7.12 -8.18
CA VAL A 386 27.61 6.43 -9.48
C VAL A 386 27.06 7.36 -10.57
N GLN A 387 26.14 8.26 -10.22
CA GLN A 387 25.58 9.23 -11.18
C GLN A 387 26.60 10.29 -11.59
N SER A 388 27.48 10.72 -10.68
CA SER A 388 28.49 11.73 -10.94
C SER A 388 29.61 11.23 -11.85
N ASP A 389 29.88 9.93 -11.92
CA ASP A 389 30.92 9.30 -12.73
C ASP A 389 30.42 8.87 -14.14
N SER A 390 29.14 9.01 -14.44
CA SER A 390 28.50 8.60 -15.71
C SER A 390 28.25 9.81 -16.64
#